data_50800dd876f9391fd3c80c85e1c6c755
#
_entry.id   50800dd876f9391fd3c80c85e1c6c755
#
_cell.length_a   1.000
_cell.length_b   1.000
_cell.length_c   1.000
_cell.angle_alpha   90.00
_cell.angle_beta   90.00
_cell.angle_gamma   90.00
#
_symmetry.space_group_name_H-M   'P 1'
#
loop_
_entity.id
_entity.type
_entity.pdbx_description
1 polymer ?
#
loop_
_entity_poly.entity_id
_entity_poly.type
_entity_poly.pdbx_seq_one_letter_code
_entity_poly.pdbx_strand_id
1 'polypeptide(L)'
;MATDSPYLAARGAAALLDLTDRGRLLVTGADSASYLQGLLTNDIEALKTGQGCYAAHLTPQGRMITDMGVMRLGDGILLDVDDSVTDMLRDRLEEFIFAEEVTVDDRSRIWTSLACCGPEAAGLLADLLDREGGLDAEQLQALAEYAHVAAKADGVDVVVAATSAFGVPGFILYLETEAGRALVECLAERGAARLSADDADLLRIEAGRPKFPAELGPDVIPLEAGIENRAI
;
A
#
# COMPACT_ATOMS: atom_id res chain seq x y z
N MET A 1 11.05 -24.49 -18.83
CA MET A 1 9.88 -25.10 -18.17
C MET A 1 9.15 -23.96 -17.49
N ALA A 2 7.94 -23.63 -17.96
CA ALA A 2 7.13 -22.59 -17.34
C ALA A 2 6.86 -22.99 -15.89
N THR A 3 7.06 -22.08 -14.98
CA THR A 3 6.67 -22.23 -13.58
C THR A 3 5.15 -22.19 -13.54
N ASP A 4 4.50 -23.36 -13.56
CA ASP A 4 3.02 -23.48 -13.59
C ASP A 4 2.32 -22.99 -12.31
N SER A 5 3.07 -22.51 -11.32
CA SER A 5 2.53 -21.98 -10.07
C SER A 5 2.74 -20.47 -9.96
N PRO A 6 1.67 -19.66 -9.81
CA PRO A 6 1.77 -18.22 -9.58
C PRO A 6 2.66 -17.85 -8.38
N TYR A 7 2.62 -18.66 -7.32
CA TYR A 7 3.52 -18.55 -6.17
C TYR A 7 5.01 -18.61 -6.58
N LEU A 8 5.40 -19.58 -7.44
CA LEU A 8 6.77 -19.67 -7.93
C LEU A 8 7.12 -18.51 -8.88
N ALA A 9 6.17 -18.01 -9.66
CA ALA A 9 6.37 -16.84 -10.50
C ALA A 9 6.66 -15.58 -9.69
N ALA A 10 5.99 -15.37 -8.55
CA ALA A 10 6.28 -14.28 -7.63
C ALA A 10 7.72 -14.34 -7.07
N ARG A 11 8.31 -15.52 -6.94
CA ARG A 11 9.68 -15.70 -6.43
C ARG A 11 10.76 -15.63 -7.51
N GLY A 12 10.44 -15.94 -8.74
CA GLY A 12 11.44 -16.09 -9.81
C GLY A 12 11.24 -15.20 -11.04
N ALA A 13 10.09 -14.55 -11.17
CA ALA A 13 9.73 -13.70 -12.29
C ALA A 13 8.90 -12.50 -11.81
N ALA A 14 7.61 -12.42 -12.23
CA ALA A 14 6.68 -11.41 -11.73
C ALA A 14 5.27 -12.00 -11.55
N ALA A 15 4.56 -11.49 -10.57
CA ALA A 15 3.17 -11.86 -10.29
C ALA A 15 2.33 -10.65 -9.88
N LEU A 16 1.02 -10.76 -10.11
CA LEU A 16 0.01 -9.75 -9.85
C LEU A 16 -0.97 -10.24 -8.78
N LEU A 17 -1.36 -9.36 -7.89
CA LEU A 17 -2.43 -9.60 -6.93
C LEU A 17 -3.41 -8.43 -6.99
N ASP A 18 -4.69 -8.73 -7.16
CA ASP A 18 -5.77 -7.75 -7.00
C ASP A 18 -5.94 -7.42 -5.52
N LEU A 19 -5.88 -6.13 -5.21
CA LEU A 19 -6.06 -5.57 -3.87
C LEU A 19 -7.25 -4.59 -3.83
N THR A 20 -8.20 -4.75 -4.75
CA THR A 20 -9.39 -3.88 -4.85
C THR A 20 -10.25 -3.90 -3.58
N ASP A 21 -10.18 -4.98 -2.81
CA ASP A 21 -10.86 -5.17 -1.53
C ASP A 21 -10.17 -4.50 -0.33
N ARG A 22 -9.14 -3.68 -0.55
CA ARG A 22 -8.56 -2.84 0.52
C ARG A 22 -9.27 -1.50 0.60
N GLY A 23 -9.23 -0.87 1.78
CA GLY A 23 -9.71 0.49 2.01
C GLY A 23 -8.65 1.54 1.69
N ARG A 24 -9.07 2.66 1.11
CA ARG A 24 -8.21 3.78 0.71
C ARG A 24 -8.83 5.10 1.19
N LEU A 25 -8.33 5.62 2.31
CA LEU A 25 -8.74 6.92 2.84
C LEU A 25 -7.71 7.98 2.43
N LEU A 26 -8.16 9.08 1.83
CA LEU A 26 -7.33 10.23 1.52
C LEU A 26 -7.60 11.34 2.54
N VAL A 27 -6.59 11.67 3.31
CA VAL A 27 -6.64 12.74 4.32
C VAL A 27 -5.98 13.99 3.74
N THR A 28 -6.75 15.07 3.60
CA THR A 28 -6.32 16.34 3.01
C THR A 28 -6.49 17.49 4.00
N GLY A 29 -5.94 18.65 3.66
CA GLY A 29 -5.99 19.85 4.50
C GLY A 29 -4.64 20.24 5.07
N ALA A 30 -4.53 21.51 5.51
CA ALA A 30 -3.26 22.07 5.97
C ALA A 30 -2.72 21.34 7.21
N ASP A 31 -3.61 20.87 8.08
CA ASP A 31 -3.26 20.21 9.34
C ASP A 31 -3.17 18.68 9.23
N SER A 32 -3.35 18.09 8.03
CA SER A 32 -3.46 16.64 7.85
C SER A 32 -2.29 15.84 8.47
N ALA A 33 -1.06 16.33 8.36
CA ALA A 33 0.12 15.63 8.88
C ALA A 33 0.19 15.68 10.41
N SER A 34 0.05 16.87 11.02
CA SER A 34 0.06 17.05 12.47
C SER A 34 -1.13 16.36 13.15
N TYR A 35 -2.28 16.38 12.48
CA TYR A 35 -3.47 15.67 12.92
C TYR A 35 -3.23 14.15 12.99
N LEU A 36 -2.73 13.55 11.90
CA LEU A 36 -2.42 12.12 11.87
C LEU A 36 -1.26 11.74 12.78
N GLN A 37 -0.28 12.63 13.00
CA GLN A 37 0.81 12.44 13.97
C GLN A 37 0.27 12.19 15.38
N GLY A 38 -0.84 12.83 15.77
CA GLY A 38 -1.48 12.64 17.06
C GLY A 38 -2.24 11.32 17.23
N LEU A 39 -2.51 10.60 16.14
CA LEU A 39 -3.37 9.41 16.11
C LEU A 39 -2.65 8.13 15.73
N LEU A 40 -1.56 8.22 14.97
CA LEU A 40 -0.82 7.09 14.44
C LEU A 40 0.53 6.91 15.14
N THR A 41 1.08 5.73 15.04
CA THR A 41 2.28 5.34 15.80
C THR A 41 3.60 5.75 15.17
N ASN A 42 3.66 6.12 13.90
CA ASN A 42 4.91 6.47 13.24
C ASN A 42 5.05 8.00 13.07
N ASP A 43 6.22 8.48 12.65
CA ASP A 43 6.49 9.90 12.43
C ASP A 43 5.91 10.37 11.09
N ILE A 44 4.65 10.81 11.13
CA ILE A 44 3.90 11.23 9.95
C ILE A 44 4.29 12.65 9.50
N GLU A 45 4.63 13.52 10.44
CA GLU A 45 5.03 14.90 10.14
C GLU A 45 6.37 14.96 9.40
N ALA A 46 7.29 14.03 9.67
CA ALA A 46 8.58 13.96 8.99
C ALA A 46 8.49 13.50 7.54
N LEU A 47 7.36 12.88 7.12
CA LEU A 47 7.18 12.39 5.74
C LEU A 47 7.15 13.56 4.75
N LYS A 48 7.94 13.44 3.70
CA LYS A 48 7.93 14.31 2.52
C LYS A 48 7.09 13.67 1.41
N THR A 49 6.62 14.49 0.47
CA THR A 49 5.97 13.97 -0.75
C THR A 49 6.85 12.91 -1.42
N GLY A 50 6.27 11.77 -1.76
CA GLY A 50 6.97 10.60 -2.28
C GLY A 50 7.50 9.65 -1.21
N GLN A 51 7.30 9.94 0.07
CA GLN A 51 7.67 9.08 1.19
C GLN A 51 6.43 8.52 1.88
N GLY A 52 6.63 7.40 2.55
CA GLY A 52 5.59 6.77 3.35
C GLY A 52 6.18 5.89 4.45
N CYS A 53 5.31 5.36 5.28
CA CYS A 53 5.68 4.47 6.37
C CYS A 53 4.54 3.46 6.64
N TYR A 54 4.85 2.46 7.43
CA TYR A 54 3.85 1.60 8.05
C TYR A 54 3.50 2.18 9.42
N ALA A 55 2.22 2.24 9.74
CA ALA A 55 1.75 2.76 11.01
C ALA A 55 0.61 1.91 11.57
N ALA A 56 0.34 2.06 12.85
CA ALA A 56 -0.82 1.50 13.52
C ALA A 56 -1.67 2.62 14.16
N HIS A 57 -2.97 2.40 14.22
CA HIS A 57 -3.87 3.14 15.08
C HIS A 57 -4.19 2.30 16.31
N LEU A 58 -3.98 2.86 17.50
CA LEU A 58 -4.06 2.13 18.76
C LEU A 58 -5.15 2.70 19.67
N THR A 59 -5.63 1.86 20.58
CA THR A 59 -6.41 2.32 21.73
C THR A 59 -5.51 3.08 22.72
N PRO A 60 -6.08 3.85 23.67
CA PRO A 60 -5.30 4.46 24.75
C PRO A 60 -4.50 3.46 25.61
N GLN A 61 -4.85 2.18 25.57
CA GLN A 61 -4.15 1.09 26.26
C GLN A 61 -3.05 0.45 25.41
N GLY A 62 -2.78 0.98 24.20
CA GLY A 62 -1.76 0.48 23.27
C GLY A 62 -2.14 -0.77 22.48
N ARG A 63 -3.43 -1.14 22.43
CA ARG A 63 -3.91 -2.29 21.65
C ARG A 63 -4.23 -1.87 20.23
N MET A 64 -4.02 -2.78 19.29
CA MET A 64 -4.27 -2.56 17.86
C MET A 64 -5.76 -2.30 17.60
N ILE A 65 -6.06 -1.21 16.92
CA ILE A 65 -7.35 -0.97 16.26
C ILE A 65 -7.24 -1.42 14.81
N THR A 66 -6.18 -0.98 14.13
CA THR A 66 -5.79 -1.43 12.78
C THR A 66 -4.35 -1.03 12.50
N ASP A 67 -3.77 -1.60 11.46
CA ASP A 67 -2.53 -1.18 10.82
C ASP A 67 -2.81 -0.57 9.44
N MET A 68 -1.84 0.14 8.90
CA MET A 68 -1.99 0.78 7.60
C MET A 68 -0.65 1.14 6.95
N GLY A 69 -0.66 1.20 5.61
CA GLY A 69 0.32 1.94 4.85
C GLY A 69 -0.05 3.42 4.82
N VAL A 70 0.90 4.30 5.08
CA VAL A 70 0.72 5.76 5.06
C VAL A 70 1.63 6.33 3.99
N MET A 71 1.08 7.09 3.04
CA MET A 71 1.84 7.65 1.92
C MET A 71 1.56 9.14 1.75
N ARG A 72 2.61 9.98 1.82
CA ARG A 72 2.51 11.42 1.63
C ARG A 72 2.48 11.74 0.14
N LEU A 73 1.28 11.93 -0.41
CA LEU A 73 1.06 12.38 -1.79
C LEU A 73 1.28 13.89 -1.94
N GLY A 74 1.19 14.40 -3.16
CA GLY A 74 1.31 15.84 -3.42
C GLY A 74 0.14 16.68 -2.89
N ASP A 75 -1.04 16.08 -2.78
CA ASP A 75 -2.31 16.72 -2.40
C ASP A 75 -2.89 16.22 -1.06
N GLY A 76 -2.25 15.24 -0.41
CA GLY A 76 -2.76 14.69 0.84
C GLY A 76 -1.94 13.51 1.37
N ILE A 77 -2.51 12.78 2.29
CA ILE A 77 -1.95 11.55 2.88
C ILE A 77 -2.91 10.41 2.60
N LEU A 78 -2.46 9.43 1.84
CA LEU A 78 -3.20 8.20 1.57
C LEU A 78 -2.96 7.19 2.70
N LEU A 79 -4.05 6.66 3.26
CA LEU A 79 -4.06 5.56 4.21
C LEU A 79 -4.59 4.32 3.49
N ASP A 80 -3.77 3.28 3.37
CA ASP A 80 -4.13 1.98 2.80
C ASP A 80 -4.37 1.00 3.95
N VAL A 81 -5.62 0.60 4.14
CA VAL A 81 -6.11 -0.19 5.29
C VAL A 81 -6.80 -1.47 4.84
N ASP A 82 -7.11 -2.35 5.77
CA ASP A 82 -8.02 -3.47 5.51
C ASP A 82 -9.45 -2.96 5.30
N ASP A 83 -10.17 -3.50 4.30
CA ASP A 83 -11.52 -3.03 3.95
C ASP A 83 -12.50 -3.16 5.11
N SER A 84 -12.36 -4.21 5.92
CA SER A 84 -13.25 -4.47 7.05
C SER A 84 -13.29 -3.38 8.13
N VAL A 85 -12.28 -2.50 8.14
CA VAL A 85 -12.18 -1.40 9.12
C VAL A 85 -12.28 -0.01 8.50
N THR A 86 -12.46 0.11 7.19
CA THR A 86 -12.42 1.38 6.46
C THR A 86 -13.47 2.37 6.99
N ASP A 87 -14.74 1.97 7.06
CA ASP A 87 -15.81 2.83 7.57
C ASP A 87 -15.59 3.22 9.04
N MET A 88 -15.24 2.24 9.87
CA MET A 88 -14.95 2.49 11.29
C MET A 88 -13.77 3.46 11.48
N LEU A 89 -12.71 3.29 10.71
CA LEU A 89 -11.54 4.17 10.80
C LEU A 89 -11.87 5.58 10.31
N ARG A 90 -12.58 5.71 9.17
CA ARG A 90 -13.04 7.02 8.68
C ARG A 90 -13.85 7.76 9.73
N ASP A 91 -14.90 7.12 10.26
CA ASP A 91 -15.80 7.72 11.26
C ASP A 91 -15.02 8.13 12.51
N ARG A 92 -14.06 7.30 12.93
CA ARG A 92 -13.21 7.59 14.08
C ARG A 92 -12.23 8.74 13.81
N LEU A 93 -11.65 8.83 12.61
CA LEU A 93 -10.83 9.98 12.25
C LEU A 93 -11.68 11.27 12.24
N GLU A 94 -12.87 11.24 11.67
CA GLU A 94 -13.76 12.41 11.65
C GLU A 94 -14.20 12.86 13.05
N GLU A 95 -14.39 11.93 13.98
CA GLU A 95 -14.77 12.23 15.37
C GLU A 95 -13.74 13.10 16.11
N PHE A 96 -12.46 13.01 15.75
CA PHE A 96 -11.38 13.78 16.37
C PHE A 96 -11.05 15.10 15.66
N ILE A 97 -11.78 15.48 14.62
CA ILE A 97 -11.63 16.78 13.95
C ILE A 97 -12.50 17.81 14.68
N PHE A 98 -11.88 18.77 15.37
CA PHE A 98 -12.59 19.83 16.09
C PHE A 98 -12.39 21.22 15.49
N ALA A 99 -11.15 21.58 15.18
CA ALA A 99 -10.77 22.89 14.67
C ALA A 99 -9.69 22.80 13.58
N GLU A 100 -9.20 21.61 13.33
CA GLU A 100 -8.16 21.31 12.35
C GLU A 100 -8.73 21.45 10.94
N GLU A 101 -7.93 22.01 10.03
CA GLU A 101 -8.22 22.04 8.60
C GLU A 101 -7.88 20.68 7.97
N VAL A 102 -8.80 19.70 8.16
CA VAL A 102 -8.66 18.32 7.74
C VAL A 102 -9.97 17.81 7.13
N THR A 103 -9.84 17.04 6.04
CA THR A 103 -10.95 16.29 5.43
C THR A 103 -10.51 14.86 5.20
N VAL A 104 -11.38 13.89 5.48
CA VAL A 104 -11.15 12.45 5.25
C VAL A 104 -12.09 11.96 4.16
N ASP A 105 -11.54 11.62 3.00
CA ASP A 105 -12.28 11.13 1.84
C ASP A 105 -12.07 9.63 1.64
N ASP A 106 -13.13 8.85 1.57
CA ASP A 106 -13.06 7.45 1.15
C ASP A 106 -12.95 7.34 -0.37
N ARG A 107 -11.79 6.89 -0.83
CA ARG A 107 -11.46 6.67 -2.24
C ARG A 107 -11.60 5.20 -2.68
N SER A 108 -12.02 4.30 -1.81
CA SER A 108 -12.02 2.85 -2.05
C SER A 108 -12.87 2.42 -3.25
N ARG A 109 -13.92 3.19 -3.60
CA ARG A 109 -14.81 2.88 -4.72
C ARG A 109 -14.35 3.43 -6.07
N ILE A 110 -13.53 4.48 -6.06
CA ILE A 110 -13.06 5.16 -7.28
C ILE A 110 -11.62 4.83 -7.63
N TRP A 111 -10.82 4.50 -6.62
CA TRP A 111 -9.47 3.98 -6.79
C TRP A 111 -9.45 2.47 -6.54
N THR A 112 -8.57 1.80 -7.25
CA THR A 112 -8.18 0.41 -6.98
C THR A 112 -6.73 0.35 -6.57
N SER A 113 -6.33 -0.76 -5.96
CA SER A 113 -4.93 -1.10 -5.77
C SER A 113 -4.62 -2.47 -6.36
N LEU A 114 -3.41 -2.57 -6.91
CA LEU A 114 -2.89 -3.75 -7.58
C LEU A 114 -1.46 -3.95 -7.10
N ALA A 115 -1.12 -5.13 -6.58
CA ALA A 115 0.27 -5.47 -6.34
C ALA A 115 0.91 -6.12 -7.57
N CYS A 116 2.13 -5.66 -7.90
CA CYS A 116 3.03 -6.32 -8.84
C CYS A 116 4.32 -6.67 -8.09
N CYS A 117 4.62 -7.95 -7.93
CA CYS A 117 5.72 -8.41 -7.09
C CYS A 117 6.58 -9.48 -7.78
N GLY A 118 7.82 -9.61 -7.32
CA GLY A 118 8.82 -10.51 -7.86
C GLY A 118 10.02 -9.77 -8.44
N PRO A 119 11.12 -10.48 -8.73
CA PRO A 119 12.37 -9.87 -9.19
C PRO A 119 12.26 -9.14 -10.54
N GLU A 120 11.31 -9.49 -11.40
CA GLU A 120 11.08 -8.85 -12.70
C GLU A 120 10.03 -7.72 -12.66
N ALA A 121 9.36 -7.51 -11.52
CA ALA A 121 8.26 -6.54 -11.40
C ALA A 121 8.69 -5.11 -11.77
N ALA A 122 9.87 -4.66 -11.32
CA ALA A 122 10.38 -3.33 -11.63
C ALA A 122 10.59 -3.12 -13.14
N GLY A 123 11.13 -4.13 -13.84
CA GLY A 123 11.33 -4.07 -15.29
C GLY A 123 10.02 -3.97 -16.05
N LEU A 124 9.03 -4.81 -15.69
CA LEU A 124 7.70 -4.78 -16.30
C LEU A 124 7.00 -3.43 -16.12
N LEU A 125 7.12 -2.84 -14.93
CA LEU A 125 6.52 -1.55 -14.63
C LEU A 125 7.24 -0.40 -15.35
N ALA A 126 8.57 -0.42 -15.41
CA ALA A 126 9.36 0.60 -16.13
C ALA A 126 9.01 0.65 -17.61
N ASP A 127 8.68 -0.50 -18.23
CA ASP A 127 8.28 -0.60 -19.64
C ASP A 127 6.85 -0.08 -19.92
N LEU A 128 6.04 0.10 -18.89
CA LEU A 128 4.61 0.46 -19.01
C LEU A 128 4.29 1.85 -18.50
N LEU A 129 5.13 2.39 -17.63
CA LEU A 129 4.84 3.61 -16.93
C LEU A 129 5.64 4.77 -17.51
N ASP A 130 4.94 5.84 -17.84
CA ASP A 130 5.53 7.11 -18.23
C ASP A 130 5.64 8.05 -17.02
N ARG A 131 6.78 8.71 -16.89
CA ARG A 131 7.03 9.74 -15.91
C ARG A 131 7.87 10.85 -16.50
N GLU A 132 7.57 12.09 -16.15
CA GLU A 132 8.43 13.23 -16.48
C GLU A 132 9.83 13.01 -15.88
N GLY A 133 10.86 13.06 -16.75
CA GLY A 133 12.25 12.75 -16.40
C GLY A 133 12.64 11.27 -16.53
N GLY A 134 11.72 10.40 -17.00
CA GLY A 134 11.91 8.97 -17.15
C GLY A 134 11.62 8.19 -15.85
N LEU A 135 11.39 6.91 -16.00
CA LEU A 135 11.25 5.96 -14.90
C LEU A 135 11.84 4.64 -15.35
N ASP A 136 12.95 4.23 -14.73
CA ASP A 136 13.61 2.97 -15.06
C ASP A 136 13.51 1.96 -13.91
N ALA A 137 13.86 0.70 -14.20
CA ALA A 137 13.77 -0.39 -13.23
C ALA A 137 14.72 -0.19 -12.04
N GLU A 138 15.88 0.44 -12.21
CA GLU A 138 16.84 0.70 -11.16
C GLU A 138 16.30 1.73 -10.17
N GLN A 139 15.67 2.79 -10.68
CA GLN A 139 15.00 3.80 -9.86
C GLN A 139 13.87 3.21 -9.03
N LEU A 140 13.04 2.33 -9.63
CA LEU A 140 11.98 1.62 -8.92
C LEU A 140 12.54 0.70 -7.82
N GLN A 141 13.57 -0.08 -8.14
CA GLN A 141 14.21 -0.99 -7.16
C GLN A 141 14.88 -0.25 -6.00
N ALA A 142 15.32 0.99 -6.22
CA ALA A 142 15.95 1.82 -5.20
C ALA A 142 14.96 2.46 -4.22
N LEU A 143 13.64 2.38 -4.47
CA LEU A 143 12.63 2.92 -3.56
C LEU A 143 12.66 2.16 -2.23
N ALA A 144 12.70 2.91 -1.13
CA ALA A 144 12.49 2.35 0.20
C ALA A 144 11.05 1.85 0.36
N GLU A 145 10.79 0.98 1.34
CA GLU A 145 9.43 0.51 1.65
C GLU A 145 8.49 1.70 1.88
N TYR A 146 7.31 1.72 1.25
CA TYR A 146 6.31 2.81 1.19
C TYR A 146 6.77 4.09 0.47
N ALA A 147 8.04 4.22 0.07
CA ALA A 147 8.39 5.31 -0.86
C ALA A 147 7.68 5.09 -2.19
N HIS A 148 7.25 6.19 -2.82
CA HIS A 148 6.41 6.10 -4.01
C HIS A 148 6.72 7.20 -5.01
N VAL A 149 6.31 6.95 -6.24
CA VAL A 149 6.41 7.89 -7.36
C VAL A 149 5.07 8.03 -8.05
N ALA A 150 4.77 9.25 -8.51
CA ALA A 150 3.66 9.49 -9.43
C ALA A 150 4.15 9.22 -10.86
N ALA A 151 3.35 8.51 -11.65
CA ALA A 151 3.60 8.16 -13.03
C ALA A 151 2.28 8.13 -13.82
N LYS A 152 2.32 7.76 -15.09
CA LYS A 152 1.12 7.50 -15.90
C LYS A 152 1.21 6.11 -16.52
N ALA A 153 0.08 5.41 -16.54
CA ALA A 153 -0.12 4.19 -17.31
C ALA A 153 -1.13 4.50 -18.42
N ASP A 154 -0.69 4.48 -19.67
CA ASP A 154 -1.51 4.83 -20.83
C ASP A 154 -2.27 6.17 -20.67
N GLY A 155 -1.57 7.17 -20.11
CA GLY A 155 -2.11 8.51 -19.85
C GLY A 155 -2.92 8.67 -18.56
N VAL A 156 -3.21 7.59 -17.84
CA VAL A 156 -3.91 7.62 -16.54
C VAL A 156 -2.91 7.76 -15.40
N ASP A 157 -3.22 8.63 -14.44
CA ASP A 157 -2.37 8.84 -13.27
C ASP A 157 -2.31 7.58 -12.39
N VAL A 158 -1.11 7.22 -11.98
CA VAL A 158 -0.84 6.09 -11.09
C VAL A 158 0.18 6.48 -10.02
N VAL A 159 -0.06 6.07 -8.78
CA VAL A 159 0.93 6.12 -7.70
C VAL A 159 1.53 4.73 -7.56
N VAL A 160 2.86 4.63 -7.67
CA VAL A 160 3.62 3.37 -7.57
C VAL A 160 4.41 3.38 -6.28
N ALA A 161 3.99 2.61 -5.29
CA ALA A 161 4.61 2.54 -3.98
C ALA A 161 5.38 1.21 -3.80
N ALA A 162 6.63 1.28 -3.34
CA ALA A 162 7.40 0.08 -3.05
C ALA A 162 6.85 -0.66 -1.83
N THR A 163 6.84 -1.99 -1.90
CA THR A 163 6.37 -2.85 -0.81
C THR A 163 7.25 -4.08 -0.64
N SER A 164 7.39 -4.55 0.60
CA SER A 164 7.99 -5.84 0.95
C SER A 164 6.98 -6.80 1.60
N ALA A 165 5.69 -6.50 1.46
CA ALA A 165 4.61 -7.25 2.14
C ALA A 165 4.61 -8.75 1.81
N PHE A 166 5.08 -9.13 0.62
CA PHE A 166 5.10 -10.52 0.15
C PHE A 166 6.46 -11.21 0.34
N GLY A 167 7.43 -10.59 1.05
CA GLY A 167 8.77 -11.15 1.24
C GLY A 167 9.63 -11.20 -0.03
N VAL A 168 9.15 -10.64 -1.11
CA VAL A 168 9.83 -10.43 -2.39
C VAL A 168 9.73 -8.95 -2.76
N PRO A 169 10.64 -8.40 -3.59
CA PRO A 169 10.51 -7.05 -4.09
C PRO A 169 9.16 -6.86 -4.78
N GLY A 170 8.51 -5.72 -4.56
CA GLY A 170 7.22 -5.48 -5.18
C GLY A 170 6.76 -4.03 -5.06
N PHE A 171 5.64 -3.77 -5.71
CA PHE A 171 5.02 -2.45 -5.78
C PHE A 171 3.51 -2.60 -5.62
N ILE A 172 2.90 -1.61 -4.98
CA ILE A 172 1.45 -1.43 -5.00
C ILE A 172 1.17 -0.22 -5.89
N LEU A 173 0.28 -0.41 -6.85
CA LEU A 173 -0.16 0.62 -7.77
C LEU A 173 -1.55 1.09 -7.37
N TYR A 174 -1.71 2.40 -7.17
CA TYR A 174 -3.00 3.03 -6.85
C TYR A 174 -3.41 3.89 -8.04
N LEU A 175 -4.58 3.62 -8.60
CA LEU A 175 -5.11 4.29 -9.78
C LEU A 175 -6.63 4.16 -9.85
N GLU A 176 -7.25 4.85 -10.81
CA GLU A 176 -8.69 4.71 -11.05
C GLU A 176 -9.08 3.27 -11.40
N THR A 177 -10.24 2.82 -10.92
CA THR A 177 -10.67 1.43 -10.99
C THR A 177 -10.73 0.88 -12.42
N GLU A 178 -11.25 1.65 -13.38
CA GLU A 178 -11.33 1.17 -14.77
C GLU A 178 -9.94 1.02 -15.42
N ALA A 179 -9.03 1.97 -15.14
CA ALA A 179 -7.65 1.89 -15.59
C ALA A 179 -6.89 0.71 -14.95
N GLY A 180 -7.19 0.42 -13.68
CA GLY A 180 -6.62 -0.72 -12.96
C GLY A 180 -6.93 -2.05 -13.64
N ARG A 181 -8.16 -2.25 -14.10
CA ARG A 181 -8.52 -3.47 -14.85
C ARG A 181 -7.73 -3.61 -16.15
N ALA A 182 -7.60 -2.53 -16.92
CA ALA A 182 -6.82 -2.54 -18.15
C ALA A 182 -5.34 -2.84 -17.88
N LEU A 183 -4.78 -2.26 -16.81
CA LEU A 183 -3.38 -2.48 -16.42
C LEU A 183 -3.12 -3.93 -16.00
N VAL A 184 -4.04 -4.57 -15.27
CA VAL A 184 -3.95 -6.00 -14.91
C VAL A 184 -3.85 -6.88 -16.16
N GLU A 185 -4.71 -6.66 -17.15
CA GLU A 185 -4.66 -7.43 -18.40
C GLU A 185 -3.35 -7.21 -19.16
N CYS A 186 -2.92 -5.95 -19.29
CA CYS A 186 -1.68 -5.59 -19.95
C CYS A 186 -0.45 -6.25 -19.30
N LEU A 187 -0.35 -6.24 -17.97
CA LEU A 187 0.74 -6.87 -17.22
C LEU A 187 0.69 -8.41 -17.34
N ALA A 188 -0.51 -9.00 -17.33
CA ALA A 188 -0.68 -10.44 -17.50
C ALA A 188 -0.27 -10.89 -18.92
N GLU A 189 -0.62 -10.14 -19.98
CA GLU A 189 -0.17 -10.38 -21.36
C GLU A 189 1.35 -10.32 -21.51
N ARG A 190 2.03 -9.53 -20.67
CA ARG A 190 3.49 -9.41 -20.61
C ARG A 190 4.15 -10.48 -19.73
N GLY A 191 3.38 -11.44 -19.22
CA GLY A 191 3.87 -12.63 -18.54
C GLY A 191 3.83 -12.59 -17.01
N ALA A 192 3.24 -11.54 -16.39
CA ALA A 192 3.02 -11.55 -14.97
C ALA A 192 1.92 -12.55 -14.59
N ALA A 193 2.22 -13.47 -13.67
CA ALA A 193 1.27 -14.50 -13.23
C ALA A 193 0.25 -13.91 -12.23
N ARG A 194 -1.01 -14.37 -12.29
CA ARG A 194 -2.04 -13.91 -11.34
C ARG A 194 -1.98 -14.73 -10.06
N LEU A 195 -1.66 -14.07 -8.93
CA LEU A 195 -1.71 -14.68 -7.60
C LEU A 195 -3.16 -14.80 -7.11
N SER A 196 -3.45 -15.89 -6.43
CA SER A 196 -4.61 -15.98 -5.56
C SER A 196 -4.33 -15.33 -4.20
N ALA A 197 -5.39 -15.07 -3.43
CA ALA A 197 -5.25 -14.61 -2.05
C ALA A 197 -4.46 -15.63 -1.19
N ASP A 198 -4.66 -16.92 -1.42
CA ASP A 198 -3.94 -17.99 -0.70
C ASP A 198 -2.43 -17.99 -1.04
N ASP A 199 -2.05 -17.78 -2.31
CA ASP A 199 -0.65 -17.64 -2.71
C ASP A 199 0.01 -16.43 -2.03
N ALA A 200 -0.70 -15.31 -1.97
CA ALA A 200 -0.22 -14.08 -1.33
C ALA A 200 -0.08 -14.27 0.19
N ASP A 201 -1.03 -14.95 0.83
CA ASP A 201 -0.98 -15.28 2.25
C ASP A 201 0.21 -16.23 2.55
N LEU A 202 0.47 -17.21 1.70
CA LEU A 202 1.63 -18.08 1.84
C LEU A 202 2.93 -17.29 1.79
N LEU A 203 3.08 -16.39 0.81
CA LEU A 203 4.26 -15.54 0.66
C LEU A 203 4.50 -14.65 1.89
N ARG A 204 3.47 -13.95 2.39
CA ARG A 204 3.60 -13.07 3.56
C ARG A 204 3.91 -13.84 4.86
N ILE A 205 3.29 -15.03 5.04
CA ILE A 205 3.53 -15.88 6.22
C ILE A 205 4.98 -16.37 6.23
N GLU A 206 5.51 -16.83 5.09
CA GLU A 206 6.93 -17.22 4.97
C GLU A 206 7.88 -16.05 5.24
N ALA A 207 7.46 -14.83 4.88
CA ALA A 207 8.21 -13.60 5.14
C ALA A 207 8.07 -13.10 6.59
N GLY A 208 7.25 -13.73 7.43
CA GLY A 208 6.96 -13.28 8.79
C GLY A 208 6.21 -11.93 8.83
N ARG A 209 5.35 -11.66 7.84
CA ARG A 209 4.57 -10.42 7.74
C ARG A 209 3.16 -10.64 8.32
N PRO A 210 2.88 -10.20 9.55
CA PRO A 210 1.53 -10.28 10.11
C PRO A 210 0.58 -9.34 9.36
N LYS A 211 -0.70 -9.70 9.31
CA LYS A 211 -1.77 -9.00 8.59
C LYS A 211 -2.97 -8.80 9.50
N PHE A 212 -3.59 -7.63 9.42
CA PHE A 212 -4.90 -7.39 10.01
C PHE A 212 -5.99 -7.98 9.07
N PRO A 213 -7.05 -8.61 9.62
CA PRO A 213 -7.27 -8.94 11.04
C PRO A 213 -6.79 -10.36 11.43
N ALA A 214 -5.96 -11.02 10.61
CA ALA A 214 -5.58 -12.41 10.81
C ALA A 214 -4.71 -12.62 12.07
N GLU A 215 -3.56 -11.95 12.14
CA GLU A 215 -2.64 -12.02 13.30
C GLU A 215 -2.64 -10.73 14.12
N LEU A 216 -3.09 -9.62 13.53
CA LEU A 216 -3.20 -8.32 14.19
C LEU A 216 -4.67 -8.05 14.54
N GLY A 217 -4.94 -7.65 15.78
CA GLY A 217 -6.30 -7.40 16.22
C GLY A 217 -6.36 -6.77 17.61
N PRO A 218 -7.55 -6.55 18.17
CA PRO A 218 -7.76 -5.78 19.41
C PRO A 218 -7.14 -6.40 20.65
N ASP A 219 -6.74 -7.66 20.60
CA ASP A 219 -6.07 -8.35 21.71
C ASP A 219 -4.54 -8.27 21.65
N VAL A 220 -4.00 -7.69 20.57
CA VAL A 220 -2.57 -7.61 20.28
C VAL A 220 -2.04 -6.19 20.52
N ILE A 221 -0.80 -6.10 21.02
CA ILE A 221 -0.02 -4.86 21.00
C ILE A 221 1.12 -4.98 19.99
N PRO A 222 1.58 -3.88 19.34
CA PRO A 222 2.60 -3.91 18.28
C PRO A 222 3.88 -4.66 18.66
N LEU A 223 4.34 -4.53 19.90
CA LEU A 223 5.54 -5.20 20.43
C LEU A 223 5.41 -6.73 20.44
N GLU A 224 4.23 -7.26 20.75
CA GLU A 224 3.98 -8.71 20.73
C GLU A 224 3.91 -9.27 19.32
N ALA A 225 3.51 -8.44 18.35
CA ALA A 225 3.42 -8.80 16.95
C ALA A 225 4.77 -8.69 16.20
N GLY A 226 5.81 -8.16 16.83
CA GLY A 226 7.13 -7.95 16.22
C GLY A 226 7.13 -6.91 15.10
N ILE A 227 6.23 -5.93 15.16
CA ILE A 227 6.10 -4.87 14.15
C ILE A 227 6.68 -3.52 14.64
N GLU A 228 7.24 -3.45 15.85
CA GLU A 228 7.73 -2.22 16.46
C GLU A 228 8.78 -1.50 15.59
N ASN A 229 9.68 -2.23 14.95
CA ASN A 229 10.72 -1.65 14.10
C ASN A 229 10.19 -1.09 12.77
N ARG A 230 8.90 -1.27 12.48
CA ARG A 230 8.24 -0.80 11.25
C ARG A 230 7.15 0.21 11.54
N ALA A 231 6.39 -0.01 12.61
CA ALA A 231 5.18 0.74 12.93
C ALA A 231 5.38 1.83 13.99
N ILE A 232 6.56 1.92 14.62
CA ILE A 232 6.84 2.87 15.72
C ILE A 232 8.12 3.64 15.42
#